data_629487d15ef29e0190a8a337d13c557e
#
_entry.id   629487d15ef29e0190a8a337d13c557e
#
_cell.length_a   1.000
_cell.length_b   1.000
_cell.length_c   1.000
_cell.angle_alpha   90.00
_cell.angle_beta   90.00
_cell.angle_gamma   90.00
#
_symmetry.space_group_name_H-M   'P 1'
#
loop_
_entity.id
_entity.type
_entity.pdbx_description
1 polymer ?
#
loop_
_entity_poly.entity_id
_entity_poly.type
_entity_poly.pdbx_seq_one_letter_code
_entity_poly.pdbx_strand_id
1 'polypeptide(L)'
;MAGNENGQLVVLAGPAGVGKSTVVSRLRAEVPGLYFSVSMTTRAARPGEVDGRDYFFVTPEKFQQHIDAGEMLEWAEIHGGLQRSGTPRGPVDKALAEGRPVLVEVDLAGARSIRKVAPNAHLLFLAPPSLSLIHI
;
A
#
# COMPACT_ATOMS: atom_id res chain seq x y z
N MET A 1 6.06 21.20 -16.53
CA MET A 1 5.42 20.84 -16.30
C MET A 1 5.07 19.57 -15.90
N ALA A 2 5.54 18.60 -16.42
CA ALA A 2 5.15 17.29 -16.00
C ALA A 2 5.36 17.06 -14.53
N GLY A 3 6.47 17.53 -14.00
CA GLY A 3 6.73 17.33 -12.58
C GLY A 3 5.70 17.99 -11.68
N ASN A 4 5.06 19.03 -12.18
CA ASN A 4 4.08 19.75 -11.37
C ASN A 4 2.76 19.03 -11.30
N GLU A 5 2.53 18.12 -12.20
CA GLU A 5 1.28 17.42 -12.23
C GLU A 5 1.34 16.08 -11.56
N ASN A 6 2.52 15.68 -11.11
CA ASN A 6 2.64 14.41 -10.43
C ASN A 6 1.99 14.48 -9.07
N GLY A 7 1.30 13.43 -8.73
CA GLY A 7 0.73 13.32 -7.41
C GLY A 7 1.77 13.02 -6.35
N GLN A 8 1.29 12.91 -5.12
CA GLN A 8 2.14 12.62 -3.98
C GLN A 8 1.89 11.19 -3.50
N LEU A 9 2.95 10.45 -3.29
CA LEU A 9 2.85 9.10 -2.73
C LEU A 9 3.08 9.18 -1.23
N VAL A 10 2.09 8.74 -0.47
CA VAL A 10 2.13 8.71 0.98
C VAL A 10 2.03 7.26 1.42
N VAL A 11 2.98 6.83 2.23
CA VAL A 11 3.02 5.47 2.78
C VAL A 11 2.68 5.55 4.25
N LEU A 12 1.58 4.91 4.65
CA LEU A 12 1.16 4.86 6.03
C LEU A 12 1.59 3.52 6.61
N ALA A 13 2.43 3.56 7.62
CA ALA A 13 2.94 2.37 8.29
C ALA A 13 2.60 2.40 9.76
N GLY A 14 2.55 1.23 10.37
CA GLY A 14 2.28 1.09 11.78
C GLY A 14 1.74 -0.27 12.08
N PRO A 15 1.77 -0.69 13.35
CA PRO A 15 1.23 -1.99 13.72
C PRO A 15 -0.28 -2.03 13.61
N ALA A 16 -0.82 -3.22 13.46
CA ALA A 16 -2.27 -3.41 13.41
C ALA A 16 -2.89 -2.90 14.72
N GLY A 17 -4.10 -2.40 14.63
CA GLY A 17 -4.85 -2.01 15.82
C GLY A 17 -4.53 -0.65 16.40
N VAL A 18 -3.74 0.17 15.69
CA VAL A 18 -3.41 1.50 16.20
C VAL A 18 -4.24 2.61 15.55
N GLY A 19 -5.32 2.23 14.85
CA GLY A 19 -6.18 3.23 14.25
C GLY A 19 -5.88 3.54 12.79
N LYS A 20 -5.11 2.69 12.11
CA LYS A 20 -4.80 2.93 10.70
C LYS A 20 -6.07 2.99 9.84
N SER A 21 -7.03 2.10 10.10
CA SER A 21 -8.26 2.09 9.32
C SER A 21 -9.06 3.38 9.52
N THR A 22 -9.03 3.95 10.71
CA THR A 22 -9.69 5.23 10.98
C THR A 22 -9.03 6.36 10.19
N VAL A 23 -7.69 6.39 10.20
CA VAL A 23 -6.95 7.40 9.43
C VAL A 23 -7.24 7.26 7.95
N VAL A 24 -7.22 6.04 7.43
CA VAL A 24 -7.51 5.80 6.02
C VAL A 24 -8.91 6.26 5.66
N SER A 25 -9.91 5.93 6.49
CA SER A 25 -11.28 6.35 6.24
C SER A 25 -11.41 7.86 6.20
N ARG A 26 -10.74 8.56 7.12
CA ARG A 26 -10.79 10.02 7.15
C ARG A 26 -10.13 10.62 5.90
N LEU A 27 -8.99 10.09 5.52
CA LEU A 27 -8.29 10.60 4.35
C LEU A 27 -9.11 10.37 3.08
N ARG A 28 -9.72 9.20 2.96
CA ARG A 28 -10.55 8.91 1.79
C ARG A 28 -11.76 9.83 1.70
N ALA A 29 -12.31 10.22 2.85
CA ALA A 29 -13.46 11.11 2.88
C ALA A 29 -13.09 12.57 2.63
N GLU A 30 -11.89 12.97 3.03
CA GLU A 30 -11.53 14.39 3.06
C GLU A 30 -10.57 14.83 1.96
N VAL A 31 -9.88 13.88 1.30
CA VAL A 31 -8.89 14.24 0.28
C VAL A 31 -9.45 13.95 -1.10
N PRO A 32 -9.77 14.98 -1.88
CA PRO A 32 -10.33 14.75 -3.21
C PRO A 32 -9.34 14.04 -4.11
N GLY A 33 -9.85 13.06 -4.86
CA GLY A 33 -9.04 12.35 -5.83
C GLY A 33 -8.08 11.35 -5.26
N LEU A 34 -8.10 11.11 -3.94
CA LEU A 34 -7.19 10.17 -3.32
C LEU A 34 -7.38 8.77 -3.90
N TYR A 35 -6.29 8.17 -4.34
CA TYR A 35 -6.28 6.76 -4.70
C TYR A 35 -5.73 5.98 -3.51
N PHE A 36 -6.58 5.16 -2.90
CA PHE A 36 -6.13 4.25 -1.86
C PHE A 36 -5.71 2.96 -2.54
N SER A 37 -4.44 2.62 -2.45
CA SER A 37 -3.87 1.50 -3.17
C SER A 37 -4.51 0.19 -2.78
N VAL A 38 -4.91 -0.58 -3.79
CA VAL A 38 -5.47 -1.92 -3.59
C VAL A 38 -4.33 -2.91 -3.67
N SER A 39 -4.20 -3.75 -2.65
CA SER A 39 -3.13 -4.75 -2.59
C SER A 39 -3.47 -5.95 -3.46
N MET A 40 -2.43 -6.65 -3.90
CA MET A 40 -2.56 -7.90 -4.63
C MET A 40 -2.27 -9.05 -3.70
N THR A 41 -3.02 -10.14 -3.81
CA THR A 41 -2.83 -11.29 -2.96
C THR A 41 -3.08 -12.59 -3.70
N THR A 42 -2.43 -13.66 -3.24
CA THR A 42 -2.62 -15.00 -3.81
C THR A 42 -3.68 -15.81 -3.05
N ARG A 43 -4.18 -15.31 -1.92
CA ARG A 43 -5.26 -16.05 -1.25
C ARG A 43 -6.57 -15.86 -1.99
N ALA A 44 -7.46 -16.83 -1.82
CA ALA A 44 -8.78 -16.73 -2.42
C ALA A 44 -9.61 -15.64 -1.72
N ALA A 45 -10.53 -15.06 -2.48
CA ALA A 45 -11.44 -14.06 -1.93
C ALA A 45 -12.34 -14.69 -0.85
N ARG A 46 -12.58 -13.93 0.21
CA ARG A 46 -13.53 -14.30 1.24
C ARG A 46 -14.92 -13.78 0.87
N PRO A 47 -15.98 -14.34 1.48
CA PRO A 47 -17.32 -13.84 1.18
C PRO A 47 -17.40 -12.32 1.40
N GLY A 48 -17.98 -11.64 0.42
CA GLY A 48 -18.14 -10.19 0.48
C GLY A 48 -16.97 -9.40 -0.09
N GLU A 49 -15.83 -10.05 -0.32
CA GLU A 49 -14.70 -9.35 -0.93
C GLU A 49 -14.86 -9.29 -2.45
N VAL A 50 -14.46 -8.17 -3.02
CA VAL A 50 -14.64 -7.92 -4.45
C VAL A 50 -13.28 -7.67 -5.07
N ASP A 51 -12.97 -8.39 -6.15
CA ASP A 51 -11.73 -8.23 -6.89
C ASP A 51 -11.63 -6.82 -7.45
N GLY A 52 -10.47 -6.21 -7.26
CA GLY A 52 -10.22 -4.85 -7.72
C GLY A 52 -10.64 -3.78 -6.74
N ARG A 53 -11.44 -4.13 -5.75
CA ARG A 53 -11.87 -3.19 -4.71
C ARG A 53 -11.17 -3.47 -3.39
N ASP A 54 -11.28 -4.71 -2.91
CA ASP A 54 -10.68 -5.09 -1.62
C ASP A 54 -9.24 -5.58 -1.82
N TYR A 55 -9.05 -6.38 -2.85
CA TYR A 55 -7.75 -6.89 -3.27
C TYR A 55 -7.80 -7.16 -4.76
N PHE A 56 -6.62 -7.26 -5.38
CA PHE A 56 -6.50 -7.94 -6.66
C PHE A 56 -6.15 -9.39 -6.34
N PHE A 57 -7.08 -10.31 -6.61
CA PHE A 57 -6.88 -11.73 -6.32
C PHE A 57 -6.28 -12.39 -7.54
N VAL A 58 -5.08 -12.95 -7.39
CA VAL A 58 -4.35 -13.55 -8.50
C VAL A 58 -3.83 -14.91 -8.10
N THR A 59 -3.45 -15.71 -9.10
CA THR A 59 -2.81 -16.99 -8.85
C THR A 59 -1.36 -16.77 -8.40
N PRO A 60 -0.74 -17.76 -7.73
CA PRO A 60 0.68 -17.65 -7.40
C PRO A 60 1.56 -17.41 -8.61
N GLU A 61 1.23 -18.05 -9.74
CA GLU A 61 1.98 -17.87 -10.98
C GLU A 61 1.90 -16.45 -11.50
N LYS A 62 0.72 -15.86 -11.45
CA LYS A 62 0.53 -14.49 -11.90
C LYS A 62 1.26 -13.52 -10.99
N PHE A 63 1.22 -13.77 -9.69
CA PHE A 63 1.93 -12.94 -8.73
C PHE A 63 3.43 -12.95 -9.04
N GLN A 64 3.97 -14.14 -9.30
CA GLN A 64 5.39 -14.26 -9.63
C GLN A 64 5.73 -13.50 -10.92
N GLN A 65 4.84 -13.54 -11.92
CA GLN A 65 5.05 -12.79 -13.14
C GLN A 65 5.16 -11.30 -12.88
N HIS A 66 4.33 -10.77 -11.98
CA HIS A 66 4.41 -9.35 -11.61
C HIS A 66 5.72 -9.03 -10.92
N ILE A 67 6.20 -9.92 -10.05
CA ILE A 67 7.49 -9.72 -9.40
C ILE A 67 8.60 -9.68 -10.44
N ASP A 68 8.61 -10.65 -11.33
CA ASP A 68 9.66 -10.78 -12.33
C ASP A 68 9.71 -9.60 -13.28
N ALA A 69 8.55 -9.01 -13.54
CA ALA A 69 8.45 -7.84 -14.42
C ALA A 69 8.74 -6.52 -13.71
N GLY A 70 9.05 -6.55 -12.41
CA GLY A 70 9.32 -5.34 -11.65
C GLY A 70 8.08 -4.50 -11.39
N GLU A 71 6.93 -5.14 -11.31
CA GLU A 71 5.64 -4.45 -11.21
C GLU A 71 5.10 -4.36 -9.80
N MET A 72 5.93 -4.66 -8.79
CA MET A 72 5.51 -4.57 -7.40
C MET A 72 6.35 -3.51 -6.68
N LEU A 73 5.68 -2.62 -5.95
CA LEU A 73 6.39 -1.67 -5.11
C LEU A 73 6.98 -2.35 -3.89
N GLU A 74 6.29 -3.34 -3.36
CA GLU A 74 6.75 -4.18 -2.27
C GLU A 74 5.91 -5.44 -2.28
N TRP A 75 6.43 -6.50 -1.68
CA TRP A 75 5.67 -7.73 -1.50
C TRP A 75 6.31 -8.57 -0.42
N ALA A 76 5.54 -9.48 0.15
CA ALA A 76 6.01 -10.36 1.20
C ALA A 76 5.24 -11.67 1.18
N GLU A 77 5.89 -12.71 1.71
CA GLU A 77 5.23 -13.96 1.98
C GLU A 77 4.57 -13.89 3.36
N ILE A 78 3.40 -14.48 3.47
CA ILE A 78 2.61 -14.48 4.68
C ILE A 78 2.31 -15.92 5.06
N HIS A 79 2.19 -16.17 6.36
CA HIS A 79 1.84 -17.49 6.87
C HIS A 79 2.80 -18.58 6.41
N GLY A 80 4.10 -18.33 6.54
CA GLY A 80 5.11 -19.33 6.21
C GLY A 80 5.21 -19.63 4.73
N GLY A 81 4.84 -18.67 3.89
CA GLY A 81 4.93 -18.84 2.45
C GLY A 81 3.67 -19.39 1.81
N LEU A 82 2.61 -19.61 2.60
CA LEU A 82 1.36 -20.13 2.06
C LEU A 82 0.67 -19.14 1.14
N GLN A 83 0.90 -17.86 1.33
CA GLN A 83 0.37 -16.84 0.45
C GLN A 83 1.34 -15.68 0.35
N ARG A 84 1.15 -14.87 -0.69
CA ARG A 84 1.91 -13.65 -0.89
C ARG A 84 0.95 -12.48 -0.98
N SER A 85 1.44 -11.31 -0.58
CA SER A 85 0.67 -10.08 -0.69
C SER A 85 1.62 -8.94 -1.00
N GLY A 86 1.13 -7.95 -1.71
CA GLY A 86 1.97 -6.80 -2.03
C GLY A 86 1.22 -5.69 -2.71
N THR A 87 1.94 -4.65 -3.05
CA THR A 87 1.40 -3.44 -3.67
C THR A 87 1.80 -3.40 -5.15
N PRO A 88 0.85 -3.56 -6.07
CA PRO A 88 1.18 -3.43 -7.49
C PRO A 88 1.48 -1.99 -7.83
N ARG A 89 2.52 -1.80 -8.66
CA ARG A 89 2.98 -0.45 -8.97
C ARG A 89 2.17 0.22 -10.08
N GLY A 90 1.59 -0.56 -11.00
CA GLY A 90 0.89 0.03 -12.14
C GLY A 90 -0.21 1.02 -11.76
N PRO A 91 -1.18 0.62 -10.93
CA PRO A 91 -2.24 1.56 -10.52
C PRO A 91 -1.72 2.76 -9.74
N VAL A 92 -0.67 2.57 -8.93
CA VAL A 92 -0.06 3.67 -8.19
C VAL A 92 0.59 4.65 -9.16
N ASP A 93 1.40 4.15 -10.10
CA ASP A 93 2.06 5.01 -11.07
C ASP A 93 1.05 5.77 -11.91
N LYS A 94 -0.03 5.10 -12.30
CA LYS A 94 -1.08 5.73 -13.09
C LYS A 94 -1.73 6.88 -12.32
N ALA A 95 -2.07 6.66 -11.07
CA ALA A 95 -2.70 7.70 -10.25
C ALA A 95 -1.75 8.87 -10.03
N LEU A 96 -0.46 8.59 -9.79
CA LEU A 96 0.52 9.65 -9.61
C LEU A 96 0.67 10.48 -10.89
N ALA A 97 0.67 9.82 -12.04
CA ALA A 97 0.79 10.52 -13.32
C ALA A 97 -0.44 11.40 -13.59
N GLU A 98 -1.59 11.03 -13.03
CA GLU A 98 -2.80 11.83 -13.13
C GLU A 98 -2.84 12.99 -12.14
N GLY A 99 -1.79 13.16 -11.35
CA GLY A 99 -1.73 14.22 -10.35
C GLY A 99 -2.51 13.92 -9.08
N ARG A 100 -2.89 12.66 -8.87
CA ARG A 100 -3.70 12.28 -7.71
C ARG A 100 -2.81 11.94 -6.53
N PRO A 101 -3.22 12.29 -5.31
CA PRO A 101 -2.54 11.76 -4.14
C PRO A 101 -2.80 10.27 -4.01
N VAL A 102 -1.79 9.52 -3.59
CA VAL A 102 -1.88 8.07 -3.43
C VAL A 102 -1.51 7.71 -2.00
N LEU A 103 -2.32 6.88 -1.39
CA LEU A 103 -2.08 6.36 -0.05
C LEU A 103 -1.87 4.86 -0.12
N VAL A 104 -0.75 4.39 0.42
CA VAL A 104 -0.43 2.97 0.53
C VAL A 104 -0.31 2.64 2.00
N GLU A 105 -1.04 1.62 2.44
CA GLU A 105 -0.97 1.16 3.82
C GLU A 105 -0.19 -0.14 3.87
N VAL A 106 0.91 -0.18 4.64
CA VAL A 106 1.79 -1.34 4.74
C VAL A 106 2.34 -1.44 6.16
N ASP A 107 3.02 -2.55 6.45
CA ASP A 107 3.79 -2.64 7.67
C ASP A 107 5.14 -1.92 7.50
N LEU A 108 5.94 -1.90 8.55
CA LEU A 108 7.20 -1.17 8.52
C LEU A 108 8.17 -1.76 7.49
N ALA A 109 8.19 -3.08 7.36
CA ALA A 109 9.07 -3.71 6.38
C ALA A 109 8.66 -3.32 4.95
N GLY A 110 7.35 -3.29 4.69
CA GLY A 110 6.84 -2.85 3.39
C GLY A 110 7.18 -1.39 3.11
N ALA A 111 7.08 -0.55 4.13
CA ALA A 111 7.42 0.85 3.97
C ALA A 111 8.90 1.02 3.61
N ARG A 112 9.78 0.24 4.23
CA ARG A 112 11.20 0.28 3.89
C ARG A 112 11.45 -0.17 2.45
N SER A 113 10.74 -1.19 2.02
CA SER A 113 10.88 -1.68 0.65
C SER A 113 10.42 -0.63 -0.37
N ILE A 114 9.31 0.03 -0.10
CA ILE A 114 8.81 1.08 -0.98
C ILE A 114 9.81 2.22 -1.05
N ARG A 115 10.42 2.57 0.09
CA ARG A 115 11.36 3.69 0.11
C ARG A 115 12.58 3.45 -0.78
N LYS A 116 12.96 2.20 -0.96
CA LYS A 116 14.11 1.88 -1.82
C LYS A 116 13.81 2.17 -3.28
N VAL A 117 12.56 1.96 -3.71
CA VAL A 117 12.17 2.15 -5.11
C VAL A 117 11.47 3.48 -5.35
N ALA A 118 11.02 4.13 -4.30
CA ALA A 118 10.34 5.43 -4.38
C ALA A 118 10.85 6.32 -3.25
N PRO A 119 12.09 6.81 -3.35
CA PRO A 119 12.69 7.55 -2.24
C PRO A 119 12.02 8.88 -1.92
N ASN A 120 11.22 9.39 -2.85
CA ASN A 120 10.50 10.64 -2.62
C ASN A 120 9.14 10.45 -1.96
N ALA A 121 8.75 9.21 -1.65
CA ALA A 121 7.49 8.95 -0.97
C ALA A 121 7.53 9.54 0.44
N HIS A 122 6.38 10.06 0.87
CA HIS A 122 6.23 10.55 2.22
C HIS A 122 5.85 9.40 3.12
N LEU A 123 6.56 9.25 4.23
CA LEU A 123 6.27 8.17 5.18
C LEU A 123 5.60 8.75 6.40
N LEU A 124 4.42 8.22 6.71
CA LEU A 124 3.71 8.50 7.94
C LEU A 124 3.73 7.24 8.79
N PHE A 125 4.23 7.37 10.01
CA PHE A 125 4.23 6.25 10.93
C PHE A 125 3.19 6.50 12.02
N LEU A 126 2.20 5.62 12.09
CA LEU A 126 1.16 5.71 13.10
C LEU A 126 1.52 4.78 14.25
N ALA A 127 1.68 5.35 15.43
CA ALA A 127 2.06 4.61 16.61
C ALA A 127 0.96 4.66 17.66
N PRO A 128 0.86 3.65 18.52
CA PRO A 128 -0.12 3.72 19.62
C PRO A 128 0.20 4.89 20.53
N PRO A 129 -0.80 5.48 21.16
CA PRO A 129 -0.53 6.58 22.08
C PRO A 129 0.45 6.21 23.19
N SER A 130 0.42 4.95 23.63
CA SER A 130 1.34 4.50 24.66
C SER A 130 2.79 4.52 24.20
N LEU A 131 3.03 4.62 22.92
CA LEU A 131 4.38 4.64 22.42
C LEU A 131 5.14 5.87 22.88
N SER A 132 4.44 6.94 23.11
CA SER A 132 5.07 8.14 23.64
C SER A 132 5.67 7.91 25.00
N LEU A 133 5.23 6.89 25.70
CA LEU A 133 5.72 6.55 27.02
C LEU A 133 6.92 5.61 26.98
N ILE A 134 7.23 5.09 25.83
CA ILE A 134 8.32 4.14 25.69
C ILE A 134 9.65 4.85 25.51
N HIS A 135 9.60 6.05 25.07
CA HIS A 135 10.79 6.86 24.90
C HIS A 135 11.80 6.24 23.99
N ILE A 136 11.35 5.96 22.86
CA ILE A 136 12.20 5.36 21.85
C ILE A 136 13.30 6.32 21.43
#